data_787510478fa0a659ed1a1667d99984d1
#
_entry.id   787510478fa0a659ed1a1667d99984d1
#
_cell.length_a   1.000
_cell.length_b   1.000
_cell.length_c   1.000
_cell.angle_alpha   90.00
_cell.angle_beta   90.00
_cell.angle_gamma   90.00
#
_symmetry.space_group_name_H-M   'P 1'
#
loop_
_entity.id
_entity.type
_entity.pdbx_description
1 polymer ?
#
loop_
_entity_poly.entity_id
_entity_poly.type
_entity_poly.pdbx_seq_one_letter_code
_entity_poly.pdbx_strand_id
1 'polypeptide(L)' 'MRDDLDKRLADVGDLIKSQREVARMSVRRLAELAGVSNPYLSQIERGLRKPSADILQQIA' A
#
# COMPACT_ATOMS: atom_id res chain seq x y z
N MET A 1 -3.03 -12.61 -18.24
CA MET A 1 -2.55 -11.24 -18.12
C MET A 1 -3.18 -10.49 -16.96
N ARG A 2 -4.51 -10.50 -16.85
CA ARG A 2 -5.19 -9.88 -15.70
C ARG A 2 -4.75 -10.49 -14.38
N ASP A 3 -4.62 -11.81 -14.36
CA ASP A 3 -4.25 -12.54 -13.14
C ASP A 3 -2.86 -12.15 -12.66
N ASP A 4 -1.92 -11.92 -13.59
CA ASP A 4 -0.57 -11.51 -13.24
C ASP A 4 -0.54 -10.11 -12.65
N LEU A 5 -1.32 -9.19 -13.21
CA LEU A 5 -1.41 -7.82 -12.71
C LEU A 5 -2.07 -7.79 -11.32
N ASP A 6 -3.18 -8.51 -11.16
CA ASP A 6 -3.87 -8.59 -9.89
C ASP A 6 -2.97 -9.18 -8.81
N LYS A 7 -2.20 -10.21 -9.16
CA LYS A 7 -1.26 -10.83 -8.24
C LYS A 7 -0.15 -9.86 -7.84
N ARG A 8 0.37 -9.07 -8.79
CA ARG A 8 1.40 -8.07 -8.49
C ARG A 8 0.88 -6.99 -7.57
N LEU A 9 -0.36 -6.53 -7.80
CA LEU A 9 -0.98 -5.54 -6.94
C LEU A 9 -1.18 -6.07 -5.52
N ALA A 10 -1.61 -7.33 -5.40
CA ALA A 10 -1.76 -7.97 -4.10
C ALA A 10 -0.41 -8.13 -3.40
N ASP A 11 0.64 -8.49 -4.14
CA ASP A 11 1.99 -8.64 -3.57
C ASP A 11 2.53 -7.32 -3.06
N VAL A 12 2.33 -6.22 -3.80
CA VAL A 12 2.73 -4.89 -3.39
C VAL A 12 1.95 -4.47 -2.14
N GLY A 13 0.64 -4.71 -2.13
CA GLY A 13 -0.19 -4.40 -0.98
C GLY A 13 0.25 -5.15 0.27
N ASP A 14 0.54 -6.44 0.13
CA ASP A 14 1.04 -7.26 1.24
C ASP A 14 2.38 -6.75 1.74
N LEU A 15 3.27 -6.33 0.86
CA LEU A 15 4.56 -5.78 1.25
C LEU A 15 4.40 -4.51 2.07
N ILE A 16 3.55 -3.60 1.61
CA ILE A 16 3.26 -2.35 2.32
C ILE A 16 2.68 -2.65 3.69
N LYS A 17 1.72 -3.56 3.75
CA LYS A 17 1.10 -3.96 5.00
C LYS A 17 2.12 -4.57 5.97
N SER A 18 3.00 -5.44 5.48
CA SER A 18 4.03 -6.07 6.29
C SER A 18 5.00 -5.03 6.85
N GLN A 19 5.46 -4.10 6.03
CA GLN A 19 6.34 -3.02 6.48
C GLN A 19 5.68 -2.17 7.55
N ARG A 20 4.40 -1.86 7.36
CA ARG A 20 3.64 -1.08 8.32
C ARG A 20 3.53 -1.82 9.66
N GLU A 21 3.22 -3.11 9.61
CA GLU A 21 3.07 -3.92 10.82
C GLU A 21 4.38 -4.09 11.57
N VAL A 22 5.49 -4.26 10.84
CA VAL A 22 6.83 -4.32 11.45
C VAL A 22 7.13 -3.02 12.19
N ALA A 23 6.74 -1.88 11.63
CA ALA A 23 6.92 -0.57 12.25
C ALA A 23 5.87 -0.30 13.34
N ARG A 24 4.93 -1.21 13.57
CA ARG A 24 3.84 -1.06 14.53
C ARG A 24 3.02 0.20 14.27
N MET A 25 2.74 0.42 12.99
CA MET A 25 2.09 1.63 12.53
C MET A 25 0.67 1.29 12.05
N SER A 26 -0.30 2.16 12.36
CA SER A 26 -1.65 2.00 11.85
C SER A 26 -1.70 2.42 10.38
N VAL A 27 -2.72 1.95 9.65
CA VAL A 27 -2.97 2.40 8.28
C VAL A 27 -3.12 3.91 8.24
N ARG A 28 -3.84 4.46 9.20
CA ARG A 28 -4.06 5.90 9.31
C ARG A 28 -2.73 6.65 9.43
N ARG A 29 -1.84 6.16 10.28
CA ARG A 29 -0.54 6.82 10.47
C ARG A 29 0.31 6.77 9.21
N LEU A 30 0.36 5.62 8.56
CA LEU A 30 1.12 5.50 7.32
C LEU A 30 0.52 6.39 6.23
N ALA A 31 -0.80 6.46 6.15
CA ALA A 31 -1.48 7.34 5.19
C ALA A 31 -1.10 8.80 5.42
N GLU A 32 -1.04 9.23 6.68
CA GLU A 32 -0.61 10.59 7.02
C GLU A 32 0.83 10.85 6.56
N LEU A 33 1.73 9.92 6.83
CA LEU A 33 3.13 10.06 6.44
C LEU A 33 3.31 10.07 4.92
N ALA A 34 2.52 9.30 4.21
CA ALA A 34 2.58 9.23 2.75
C ALA A 34 1.80 10.35 2.07
N GLY A 35 1.04 11.12 2.82
CA GLY A 35 0.26 12.23 2.25
C GLY A 35 -0.95 11.77 1.45
N VAL A 36 -1.55 10.64 1.81
CA VAL A 36 -2.71 10.07 1.11
C VAL A 36 -3.84 9.83 2.09
N SER A 37 -5.05 9.59 1.56
CA SER A 37 -6.19 9.27 2.40
C SER A 37 -6.09 7.86 2.95
N ASN A 38 -6.68 7.64 4.12
CA ASN A 38 -6.76 6.33 4.73
C ASN A 38 -7.45 5.30 3.81
N PRO A 39 -8.63 5.59 3.21
CA PRO A 39 -9.26 4.64 2.28
C PRO A 39 -8.37 4.29 1.09
N TYR A 40 -7.63 5.26 0.55
CA TYR A 40 -6.73 5.01 -0.57
C TYR A 40 -5.65 3.99 -0.20
N LEU A 41 -4.96 4.21 0.92
CA LEU A 41 -3.92 3.30 1.36
C LEU A 41 -4.49 1.92 1.71
N SER A 42 -5.65 1.88 2.34
CA SER A 42 -6.32 0.63 2.66
C SER A 42 -6.61 -0.20 1.40
N GLN A 43 -7.06 0.46 0.33
CA GLN A 43 -7.31 -0.21 -0.94
C GLN A 43 -6.04 -0.74 -1.57
N ILE A 44 -4.94 -0.01 -1.44
CA ILE A 44 -3.64 -0.47 -1.94
C ILE A 44 -3.21 -1.74 -1.19
N GLU A 45 -3.33 -1.74 0.13
CA GLU A 45 -2.95 -2.91 0.93
C GLU A 45 -3.78 -4.13 0.59
N ARG A 46 -5.01 -3.93 0.14
CA ARG A 46 -5.91 -5.03 -0.23
C ARG A 46 -5.76 -5.46 -1.69
N GLY A 47 -4.87 -4.81 -2.44
CA GLY A 47 -4.67 -5.13 -3.84
C GLY A 47 -5.75 -4.62 -4.77
N LEU A 48 -6.60 -3.69 -4.29
CA LEU A 48 -7.72 -3.16 -5.06
C LEU A 48 -7.35 -1.91 -5.85
N ARG A 49 -6.18 -1.35 -5.60
CA ARG A 49 -5.75 -0.12 -6.24
C ARG A 49 -4.25 -0.13 -6.45
N LYS A 50 -3.81 0.38 -7.61
CA LYS A 50 -2.41 0.49 -7.93
C LYS A 50 -1.83 1.72 -7.23
N PRO A 51 -0.73 1.59 -6.45
CA PRO A 51 -0.09 2.75 -5.85
C PRO A 51 0.64 3.57 -6.91
N SER A 52 0.70 4.89 -6.72
CA SER A 52 1.50 5.75 -7.59
C SER A 52 2.99 5.59 -7.27
N ALA A 53 3.85 5.99 -8.22
CA ALA A 53 5.29 5.95 -8.01
C ALA A 53 5.71 6.83 -6.83
N ASP A 54 5.06 7.97 -6.65
CA ASP A 54 5.36 8.89 -5.55
C ASP A 54 5.10 8.23 -4.20
N ILE A 55 4.01 7.50 -4.09
CA ILE A 55 3.67 6.80 -2.84
C ILE A 55 4.69 5.71 -2.55
N LEU A 56 5.08 4.95 -3.56
CA LEU A 56 6.08 3.89 -3.38
C LEU A 56 7.42 4.47 -2.92
N GLN A 57 7.80 5.61 -3.42
CA GLN A 57 9.03 6.28 -2.98
C GLN A 57 8.95 6.71 -1.52
N GLN A 58 7.80 7.21 -1.09
CA GLN A 58 7.64 7.68 0.29
C GLN A 58 7.57 6.54 1.29
N ILE A 59 7.06 5.39 0.87
CA ILE A 59 6.95 4.22 1.74
C ILE A 59 8.27 3.43 1.78
N ALA A 60 8.95 3.36 0.67
CA ALA A 60 10.24 2.68 0.60
C ALA A 60 11.30 3.49 1.28
#